data_94c9103276a0523326358c53d32153fe
#
_entry.id   94c9103276a0523326358c53d32153fe
#
_cell.length_a   1.000
_cell.length_b   1.000
_cell.length_c   1.000
_cell.angle_alpha   90.00
_cell.angle_beta   90.00
_cell.angle_gamma   90.00
#
_symmetry.space_group_name_H-M   'P 1'
#
loop_
_entity.id
_entity.type
_entity.pdbx_description
1 polymer ?
#
loop_
_entity_poly.entity_id
_entity_poly.type
_entity_poly.pdbx_seq_one_letter_code
_entity_poly.pdbx_strand_id
1 'polypeptide(L)'
;KRKPLILKLEATDKASMDVLQIEGGSKRFEGLERPILDNQDLEIRKGDRIGIVGGNGQGKTTLLKIINGDLKLDSGTRDLAPGCQIGYFHQDHATLDFNLNPVEQIEVLRPDFQYGDIRAALGRFQFSSEQVKSKLSQLSGGERARVALLKLLLEENNLLLMDEPTNHLDMDSKDTLEEALI
;
A
#
# COMPACT_ATOMS: atom_id res chain seq x y z
N LYS A 1 -15.94 -24.67 -15.03
CA LYS A 1 -16.28 -23.90 -13.80
C LYS A 1 -15.08 -23.01 -13.51
N ARG A 2 -15.20 -21.68 -13.75
CA ARG A 2 -14.17 -20.71 -13.41
C ARG A 2 -14.09 -20.63 -11.89
N LYS A 3 -12.86 -20.68 -11.32
CA LYS A 3 -12.66 -20.37 -9.92
C LYS A 3 -12.93 -18.87 -9.74
N PRO A 4 -13.66 -18.45 -8.70
CA PRO A 4 -13.83 -17.03 -8.40
C PRO A 4 -12.45 -16.42 -8.10
N LEU A 5 -12.21 -15.21 -8.61
CA LEU A 5 -11.05 -14.41 -8.22
C LEU A 5 -11.19 -14.10 -6.73
N ILE A 6 -10.41 -14.77 -5.89
CA ILE A 6 -10.36 -14.50 -4.46
C ILE A 6 -9.22 -13.50 -4.27
N LEU A 7 -9.58 -12.27 -3.93
CA LEU A 7 -8.60 -11.28 -3.45
C LEU A 7 -8.20 -11.69 -2.04
N LYS A 8 -7.11 -12.42 -1.91
CA LYS A 8 -6.45 -12.74 -0.63
C LYS A 8 -5.01 -12.27 -0.73
N LEU A 9 -4.56 -11.59 0.31
CA LEU A 9 -3.14 -11.37 0.53
C LEU A 9 -2.53 -12.69 1.00
N GLU A 10 -1.97 -13.45 0.07
CA GLU A 10 -1.20 -14.63 0.43
C GLU A 10 0.22 -14.20 0.73
N ALA A 11 0.64 -14.35 1.99
CA ALA A 11 2.04 -14.19 2.35
C ALA A 11 2.86 -15.23 1.57
N THR A 12 3.76 -14.78 0.71
CA THR A 12 4.69 -15.70 0.05
C THR A 12 5.57 -16.34 1.12
N ASP A 13 5.67 -17.67 1.13
CA ASP A 13 6.39 -18.48 2.14
C ASP A 13 7.92 -18.25 2.19
N LYS A 14 8.44 -17.29 1.44
CA LYS A 14 9.88 -17.05 1.28
C LYS A 14 10.47 -16.02 2.24
N ALA A 15 9.68 -15.36 3.07
CA ALA A 15 10.20 -14.38 4.02
C ALA A 15 10.77 -15.06 5.26
N SER A 16 11.92 -14.59 5.72
CA SER A 16 12.46 -14.81 7.07
C SER A 16 11.40 -14.47 8.12
N MET A 17 11.51 -15.05 9.34
CA MET A 17 10.61 -14.69 10.46
C MET A 17 10.62 -13.18 10.73
N ASP A 18 11.81 -12.56 10.62
CA ASP A 18 11.99 -11.11 10.73
C ASP A 18 11.91 -10.50 9.32
N VAL A 19 10.93 -9.63 9.11
CA VAL A 19 10.64 -9.00 7.82
C VAL A 19 11.43 -7.70 7.67
N LEU A 20 11.48 -6.91 8.75
CA LEU A 20 12.21 -5.64 8.80
C LEU A 20 12.70 -5.36 10.21
N GLN A 21 13.92 -4.84 10.32
CA GLN A 21 14.50 -4.39 11.58
C GLN A 21 15.08 -2.98 11.43
N ILE A 22 14.77 -2.12 12.38
CA ILE A 22 15.42 -0.82 12.57
C ILE A 22 16.06 -0.83 13.94
N GLU A 23 17.36 -0.51 14.03
CA GLU A 23 18.10 -0.43 15.29
C GLU A 23 18.68 0.99 15.45
N GLY A 24 18.40 1.60 16.59
CA GLY A 24 18.91 2.94 16.97
C GLY A 24 18.51 4.03 15.95
N GLY A 25 17.39 3.85 15.28
CA GLY A 25 16.96 4.72 14.19
C GLY A 25 16.69 6.14 14.64
N SER A 26 17.37 7.12 14.03
CA SER A 26 17.11 8.54 14.29
C SER A 26 16.91 9.29 12.98
N LYS A 27 15.99 10.27 13.02
CA LYS A 27 15.69 11.15 11.89
C LYS A 27 15.30 12.54 12.37
N ARG A 28 16.03 13.55 11.87
CA ARG A 28 15.75 14.96 12.12
C ARG A 28 15.56 15.71 10.80
N PHE A 29 14.68 16.67 10.79
CA PHE A 29 14.56 17.62 9.69
C PHE A 29 15.02 19.01 10.15
N GLU A 30 15.61 19.73 9.22
CA GLU A 30 16.02 21.10 9.45
C GLU A 30 14.82 21.99 9.83
N GLY A 31 14.96 22.84 10.83
CA GLY A 31 13.88 23.70 11.33
C GLY A 31 12.97 23.06 12.38
N LEU A 32 13.12 21.78 12.70
CA LEU A 32 12.41 21.15 13.82
C LEU A 32 13.25 21.17 15.10
N GLU A 33 12.63 21.58 16.21
CA GLU A 33 13.29 21.58 17.53
C GLU A 33 13.66 20.17 18.00
N ARG A 34 12.83 19.18 17.65
CA ARG A 34 13.00 17.78 18.06
C ARG A 34 13.14 16.87 16.85
N PRO A 35 13.88 15.77 16.96
CA PRO A 35 13.89 14.74 15.92
C PRO A 35 12.51 14.12 15.77
N ILE A 36 12.20 13.65 14.58
CA ILE A 36 10.98 12.88 14.30
C ILE A 36 11.12 11.44 14.83
N LEU A 37 12.32 10.88 14.70
CA LEU A 37 12.71 9.62 15.35
C LEU A 37 13.95 9.89 16.19
N ASP A 38 14.00 9.37 17.40
CA ASP A 38 15.10 9.55 18.34
C ASP A 38 15.49 8.21 18.94
N ASN A 39 16.55 7.61 18.40
CA ASN A 39 17.11 6.33 18.83
C ASN A 39 16.03 5.24 18.99
N GLN A 40 15.20 5.04 17.95
CA GLN A 40 14.09 4.11 17.99
C GLN A 40 14.46 2.76 17.38
N ASP A 41 14.01 1.71 18.03
CA ASP A 41 14.06 0.35 17.53
C ASP A 41 12.68 -0.08 17.05
N LEU A 42 12.62 -0.78 15.92
CA LEU A 42 11.39 -1.36 15.38
C LEU A 42 11.72 -2.72 14.78
N GLU A 43 10.95 -3.71 15.13
CA GLU A 43 11.00 -5.04 14.54
C GLU A 43 9.63 -5.37 13.96
N ILE A 44 9.59 -5.85 12.72
CA ILE A 44 8.39 -6.34 12.03
C ILE A 44 8.61 -7.79 11.65
N ARG A 45 7.74 -8.67 12.12
CA ARG A 45 7.78 -10.11 11.85
C ARG A 45 6.68 -10.55 10.90
N LYS A 46 6.87 -11.69 10.28
CA LYS A 46 5.85 -12.32 9.44
C LYS A 46 4.55 -12.52 10.23
N GLY A 47 3.44 -11.98 9.70
CA GLY A 47 2.11 -12.06 10.31
C GLY A 47 1.77 -10.92 11.26
N ASP A 48 2.70 -10.02 11.55
CA ASP A 48 2.43 -8.85 12.38
C ASP A 48 1.41 -7.91 11.69
N ARG A 49 0.55 -7.31 12.52
CA ARG A 49 -0.36 -6.23 12.16
C ARG A 49 -0.10 -5.07 13.09
N ILE A 50 0.55 -4.04 12.58
CA ILE A 50 1.05 -2.93 13.39
C ILE A 50 0.27 -1.66 13.05
N GLY A 51 -0.37 -1.05 14.05
CA GLY A 51 -1.01 0.26 13.96
C GLY A 51 -0.08 1.37 14.46
N ILE A 52 0.20 2.37 13.60
CA ILE A 52 0.95 3.56 13.98
C ILE A 52 -0.03 4.66 14.35
N VAL A 53 -0.06 5.04 15.64
CA VAL A 53 -0.98 6.02 16.19
C VAL A 53 -0.25 7.29 16.59
N GLY A 54 -0.81 8.44 16.27
CA GLY A 54 -0.24 9.74 16.63
C GLY A 54 -0.96 10.89 15.91
N GLY A 55 -0.81 12.10 16.43
CA GLY A 55 -1.35 13.32 15.83
C GLY A 55 -0.73 13.64 14.46
N ASN A 56 -1.34 14.61 13.76
CA ASN A 56 -0.79 15.09 12.50
C ASN A 56 0.58 15.74 12.72
N GLY A 57 1.51 15.51 11.80
CA GLY A 57 2.88 16.05 11.90
C GLY A 57 3.81 15.30 12.86
N GLN A 58 3.37 14.22 13.52
CA GLN A 58 4.20 13.46 14.47
C GLN A 58 5.10 12.40 13.81
N GLY A 59 5.22 12.39 12.48
CA GLY A 59 6.20 11.56 11.78
C GLY A 59 5.69 10.20 11.32
N LYS A 60 4.38 9.90 11.36
CA LYS A 60 3.82 8.63 10.87
C LYS A 60 4.25 8.33 9.43
N THR A 61 3.97 9.26 8.51
CA THR A 61 4.39 9.17 7.10
C THR A 61 5.92 9.09 6.95
N THR A 62 6.67 9.81 7.80
CA THR A 62 8.13 9.75 7.81
C THR A 62 8.64 8.35 8.15
N LEU A 63 8.05 7.72 9.17
CA LEU A 63 8.39 6.34 9.55
C LEU A 63 8.05 5.37 8.41
N LEU A 64 6.87 5.48 7.81
CA LEU A 64 6.49 4.65 6.66
C LEU A 64 7.45 4.82 5.48
N LYS A 65 7.88 6.05 5.16
CA LYS A 65 8.88 6.32 4.12
C LYS A 65 10.26 5.72 4.46
N ILE A 66 10.65 5.72 5.74
CA ILE A 66 11.88 5.05 6.19
C ILE A 66 11.73 3.54 6.03
N ILE A 67 10.60 2.97 6.46
CA ILE A 67 10.32 1.54 6.30
C ILE A 67 10.33 1.15 4.81
N ASN A 68 9.75 1.96 3.93
CA ASN A 68 9.76 1.72 2.49
C ASN A 68 11.17 1.88 1.85
N GLY A 69 12.04 2.67 2.48
CA GLY A 69 13.39 2.99 1.95
C GLY A 69 13.45 4.27 1.12
N ASP A 70 12.36 5.01 1.00
CA ASP A 70 12.30 6.30 0.31
C ASP A 70 13.04 7.40 1.07
N LEU A 71 13.19 7.20 2.38
CA LEU A 71 13.88 8.13 3.26
C LEU A 71 14.93 7.40 4.09
N LYS A 72 16.16 7.92 4.10
CA LYS A 72 17.25 7.37 4.92
C LYS A 72 17.21 7.91 6.34
N LEU A 73 17.58 7.04 7.28
CA LEU A 73 17.91 7.45 8.66
C LEU A 73 19.15 8.35 8.66
N ASP A 74 19.25 9.23 9.65
CA ASP A 74 20.46 10.03 9.90
C ASP A 74 21.47 9.22 10.73
N SER A 75 21.00 8.32 11.61
CA SER A 75 21.80 7.33 12.33
C SER A 75 20.97 6.08 12.60
N GLY A 76 21.64 4.98 12.96
CA GLY A 76 21.04 3.66 13.10
C GLY A 76 21.04 2.85 11.79
N THR A 77 20.45 1.66 11.83
CA THR A 77 20.36 0.78 10.67
C THR A 77 18.91 0.48 10.32
N ARG A 78 18.67 0.12 9.06
CA ARG A 78 17.42 -0.41 8.55
C ARG A 78 17.72 -1.61 7.69
N ASP A 79 17.31 -2.77 8.15
CA ASP A 79 17.56 -4.04 7.50
C ASP A 79 16.23 -4.67 7.06
N LEU A 80 16.10 -4.94 5.76
CA LEU A 80 14.96 -5.60 5.15
C LEU A 80 15.33 -7.03 4.79
N ALA A 81 14.47 -7.98 5.11
CA ALA A 81 14.70 -9.38 4.80
C ALA A 81 14.91 -9.62 3.31
N PRO A 82 15.85 -10.48 2.90
CA PRO A 82 16.04 -10.84 1.50
C PRO A 82 14.75 -11.37 0.87
N GLY A 83 14.38 -10.81 -0.29
CA GLY A 83 13.15 -11.18 -1.00
C GLY A 83 11.86 -10.56 -0.44
N CYS A 84 11.96 -9.67 0.55
CA CYS A 84 10.82 -8.89 0.99
C CYS A 84 10.46 -7.86 -0.08
N GLN A 85 9.19 -7.89 -0.50
CA GLN A 85 8.59 -6.92 -1.41
C GLN A 85 7.61 -6.07 -0.63
N ILE A 86 7.83 -4.76 -0.66
CA ILE A 86 7.00 -3.79 0.05
C ILE A 86 5.97 -3.21 -0.91
N GLY A 87 4.70 -3.37 -0.59
CA GLY A 87 3.62 -2.60 -1.19
C GLY A 87 3.31 -1.38 -0.34
N TYR A 88 3.32 -0.20 -0.93
CA TYR A 88 3.05 1.04 -0.21
C TYR A 88 1.85 1.80 -0.81
N PHE A 89 0.81 1.93 0.01
CA PHE A 89 -0.33 2.77 -0.31
C PHE A 89 -0.02 4.22 0.08
N HIS A 90 0.36 5.01 -0.92
CA HIS A 90 0.66 6.43 -0.77
C HIS A 90 -0.62 7.28 -0.75
N GLN A 91 -0.66 8.30 0.07
CA GLN A 91 -1.78 9.22 0.16
C GLN A 91 -2.05 9.98 -1.16
N ASP A 92 -1.03 10.24 -1.97
CA ASP A 92 -1.12 10.95 -3.26
C ASP A 92 -1.35 10.05 -4.47
N HIS A 93 -1.49 8.72 -4.27
CA HIS A 93 -1.65 7.73 -5.34
C HIS A 93 -0.58 7.80 -6.43
N ALA A 94 0.66 8.13 -6.06
CA ALA A 94 1.80 8.34 -6.97
C ALA A 94 2.14 7.13 -7.86
N THR A 95 1.61 5.94 -7.54
CA THR A 95 1.82 4.71 -8.30
C THR A 95 0.90 4.54 -9.51
N LEU A 96 -0.04 5.46 -9.73
CA LEU A 96 -1.00 5.39 -10.83
C LEU A 96 -0.53 6.20 -12.04
N ASP A 97 -0.70 5.63 -13.25
CA ASP A 97 -0.58 6.40 -14.50
C ASP A 97 -1.93 7.03 -14.84
N PHE A 98 -2.01 8.34 -14.70
CA PHE A 98 -3.26 9.10 -14.92
C PHE A 98 -3.72 9.15 -16.38
N ASN A 99 -2.92 8.71 -17.34
CA ASN A 99 -3.30 8.62 -18.75
C ASN A 99 -4.05 7.33 -19.08
N LEU A 100 -3.91 6.30 -18.24
CA LEU A 100 -4.57 5.02 -18.36
C LEU A 100 -5.96 5.05 -17.74
N ASN A 101 -6.83 4.14 -18.15
CA ASN A 101 -8.07 3.84 -17.45
C ASN A 101 -7.86 2.71 -16.40
N PRO A 102 -8.82 2.46 -15.50
CA PRO A 102 -8.68 1.42 -14.47
C PRO A 102 -8.36 0.01 -15.01
N VAL A 103 -8.91 -0.36 -16.16
CA VAL A 103 -8.65 -1.67 -16.77
C VAL A 103 -7.20 -1.74 -17.25
N GLU A 104 -6.76 -0.75 -18.05
CA GLU A 104 -5.39 -0.67 -18.56
C GLU A 104 -4.36 -0.64 -17.42
N GLN A 105 -4.68 0.05 -16.31
CA GLN A 105 -3.81 0.10 -15.13
C GLN A 105 -3.58 -1.29 -14.52
N ILE A 106 -4.60 -2.14 -14.50
CA ILE A 106 -4.49 -3.50 -13.99
C ILE A 106 -3.89 -4.45 -15.04
N GLU A 107 -4.19 -4.29 -16.32
CA GLU A 107 -3.58 -5.07 -17.40
C GLU A 107 -2.06 -4.94 -17.44
N VAL A 108 -1.53 -3.72 -17.24
CA VAL A 108 -0.07 -3.49 -17.15
C VAL A 108 0.54 -4.24 -15.96
N LEU A 109 -0.14 -4.28 -14.82
CA LEU A 109 0.32 -4.98 -13.63
C LEU A 109 0.21 -6.52 -13.77
N ARG A 110 -0.91 -6.98 -14.30
CA ARG A 110 -1.28 -8.38 -14.38
C ARG A 110 -1.64 -8.77 -15.82
N PRO A 111 -0.63 -8.88 -16.71
CA PRO A 111 -0.85 -9.26 -18.11
C PRO A 111 -1.38 -10.70 -18.27
N ASP A 112 -1.31 -11.51 -17.22
CA ASP A 112 -1.89 -12.85 -17.12
C ASP A 112 -3.41 -12.86 -16.90
N PHE A 113 -4.00 -11.73 -16.46
CA PHE A 113 -5.43 -11.62 -16.23
C PHE A 113 -6.20 -11.41 -17.53
N GLN A 114 -7.34 -12.11 -17.63
CA GLN A 114 -8.28 -11.83 -18.72
C GLN A 114 -9.14 -10.60 -18.39
N TYR A 115 -9.60 -9.91 -19.41
CA TYR A 115 -10.48 -8.74 -19.27
C TYR A 115 -11.67 -8.99 -18.31
N GLY A 116 -12.26 -10.20 -18.34
CA GLY A 116 -13.35 -10.58 -17.45
C GLY A 116 -12.96 -10.62 -15.98
N ASP A 117 -11.73 -11.03 -15.67
CA ASP A 117 -11.22 -11.11 -14.30
C ASP A 117 -10.94 -9.70 -13.76
N ILE A 118 -10.34 -8.84 -14.59
CA ILE A 118 -10.11 -7.41 -14.26
C ILE A 118 -11.45 -6.70 -14.01
N ARG A 119 -12.44 -6.93 -14.87
CA ARG A 119 -13.78 -6.35 -14.69
C ARG A 119 -14.47 -6.84 -13.41
N ALA A 120 -14.30 -8.11 -13.06
CA ALA A 120 -14.83 -8.68 -11.82
C ALA A 120 -14.14 -8.07 -10.58
N ALA A 121 -12.81 -7.86 -10.64
CA ALA A 121 -12.06 -7.21 -9.58
C ALA A 121 -12.50 -5.75 -9.38
N LEU A 122 -12.54 -4.97 -10.47
CA LEU A 122 -13.03 -3.58 -10.44
C LEU A 122 -14.48 -3.47 -9.96
N GLY A 123 -15.34 -4.44 -10.32
CA GLY A 123 -16.72 -4.50 -9.87
C GLY A 123 -16.86 -4.64 -8.35
N ARG A 124 -15.96 -5.38 -7.69
CA ARG A 124 -15.91 -5.47 -6.21
C ARG A 124 -15.56 -4.13 -5.57
N PHE A 125 -14.75 -3.31 -6.24
CA PHE A 125 -14.44 -1.95 -5.84
C PHE A 125 -15.44 -0.92 -6.38
N GLN A 126 -16.67 -1.39 -6.74
CA GLN A 126 -17.82 -0.56 -7.14
C GLN A 126 -17.60 0.31 -8.37
N PHE A 127 -16.75 -0.12 -9.30
CA PHE A 127 -16.60 0.58 -10.58
C PHE A 127 -17.72 0.20 -11.55
N SER A 128 -18.42 1.22 -12.03
CA SER A 128 -19.42 1.09 -13.10
C SER A 128 -18.78 0.81 -14.45
N SER A 129 -19.61 0.41 -15.42
CA SER A 129 -19.15 0.16 -16.80
C SER A 129 -18.61 1.40 -17.52
N GLU A 130 -18.97 2.59 -17.08
CA GLU A 130 -18.47 3.85 -17.62
C GLU A 130 -17.16 4.26 -16.96
N GLN A 131 -17.07 4.16 -15.63
CA GLN A 131 -15.89 4.53 -14.87
C GLN A 131 -14.65 3.73 -15.27
N VAL A 132 -14.80 2.43 -15.58
CA VAL A 132 -13.67 1.59 -15.98
C VAL A 132 -13.06 1.95 -17.34
N LYS A 133 -13.79 2.72 -18.16
CA LYS A 133 -13.34 3.24 -19.47
C LYS A 133 -12.79 4.66 -19.40
N SER A 134 -13.09 5.37 -18.32
CA SER A 134 -12.64 6.75 -18.10
C SER A 134 -11.18 6.76 -17.67
N LYS A 135 -10.39 7.71 -18.18
CA LYS A 135 -9.01 7.89 -17.73
C LYS A 135 -8.95 8.20 -16.25
N LEU A 136 -7.92 7.75 -15.56
CA LEU A 136 -7.72 8.03 -14.13
C LEU A 136 -7.67 9.53 -13.83
N SER A 137 -7.20 10.35 -14.77
CA SER A 137 -7.23 11.81 -14.66
C SER A 137 -8.65 12.39 -14.54
N GLN A 138 -9.67 11.69 -15.02
CA GLN A 138 -11.07 12.11 -15.00
C GLN A 138 -11.85 11.59 -13.78
N LEU A 139 -11.27 10.64 -13.05
CA LEU A 139 -11.88 10.06 -11.87
C LEU A 139 -11.71 10.98 -10.65
N SER A 140 -12.62 10.85 -9.70
CA SER A 140 -12.53 11.52 -8.39
C SER A 140 -11.34 10.97 -7.56
N GLY A 141 -10.95 11.69 -6.50
CA GLY A 141 -9.91 11.25 -5.58
C GLY A 141 -10.21 9.88 -4.95
N GLY A 142 -11.45 9.65 -4.52
CA GLY A 142 -11.89 8.38 -3.95
C GLY A 142 -11.86 7.22 -4.96
N GLU A 143 -12.27 7.47 -6.21
CA GLU A 143 -12.18 6.45 -7.28
C GLU A 143 -10.72 6.09 -7.57
N ARG A 144 -9.83 7.08 -7.65
CA ARG A 144 -8.39 6.82 -7.80
C ARG A 144 -7.81 6.03 -6.63
N ALA A 145 -8.22 6.35 -5.39
CA ALA A 145 -7.82 5.61 -4.20
C ALA A 145 -8.22 4.13 -4.31
N ARG A 146 -9.44 3.83 -4.78
CA ARG A 146 -9.90 2.46 -5.00
C ARG A 146 -9.08 1.72 -6.05
N VAL A 147 -8.69 2.38 -7.17
CA VAL A 147 -7.79 1.76 -8.16
C VAL A 147 -6.42 1.49 -7.58
N ALA A 148 -5.84 2.44 -6.84
CA ALA A 148 -4.54 2.28 -6.19
C ALA A 148 -4.56 1.12 -5.17
N LEU A 149 -5.64 1.01 -4.41
CA LEU A 149 -5.82 -0.06 -3.45
C LEU A 149 -5.96 -1.42 -4.15
N LEU A 150 -6.80 -1.53 -5.19
CA LEU A 150 -6.93 -2.76 -5.97
C LEU A 150 -5.58 -3.16 -6.59
N LYS A 151 -4.83 -2.20 -7.14
CA LYS A 151 -3.50 -2.43 -7.67
C LYS A 151 -2.58 -3.03 -6.61
N LEU A 152 -2.51 -2.42 -5.43
CA LEU A 152 -1.71 -2.88 -4.30
C LEU A 152 -2.05 -4.32 -3.88
N LEU A 153 -3.35 -4.67 -3.86
CA LEU A 153 -3.81 -6.00 -3.49
C LEU A 153 -3.55 -7.07 -4.57
N LEU A 154 -3.32 -6.66 -5.81
CA LEU A 154 -2.99 -7.54 -6.92
C LEU A 154 -1.47 -7.69 -7.13
N GLU A 155 -0.66 -6.86 -6.50
CA GLU A 155 0.79 -7.00 -6.45
C GLU A 155 1.21 -8.14 -5.53
N GLU A 156 2.36 -8.77 -5.83
CA GLU A 156 2.92 -9.84 -5.00
C GLU A 156 3.74 -9.24 -3.84
N ASN A 157 3.06 -8.55 -2.93
CA ASN A 157 3.70 -7.93 -1.76
C ASN A 157 3.64 -8.87 -0.55
N ASN A 158 4.68 -8.85 0.30
CA ASN A 158 4.72 -9.58 1.56
C ASN A 158 4.89 -8.68 2.80
N LEU A 159 5.04 -7.38 2.59
CA LEU A 159 4.87 -6.33 3.60
C LEU A 159 4.01 -5.21 3.01
N LEU A 160 2.89 -4.87 3.65
CA LEU A 160 2.03 -3.78 3.24
C LEU A 160 2.18 -2.58 4.17
N LEU A 161 2.45 -1.44 3.60
CA LEU A 161 2.46 -0.15 4.27
C LEU A 161 1.27 0.67 3.81
N MET A 162 0.50 1.21 4.75
CA MET A 162 -0.68 2.01 4.45
C MET A 162 -0.64 3.32 5.22
N ASP A 163 -0.62 4.44 4.50
CA ASP A 163 -0.68 5.78 5.07
C ASP A 163 -2.10 6.34 4.92
N GLU A 164 -2.83 6.37 6.04
CA GLU A 164 -4.22 6.83 6.12
C GLU A 164 -5.15 6.21 5.05
N PRO A 165 -5.17 4.86 4.89
CA PRO A 165 -5.81 4.19 3.75
C PRO A 165 -7.33 4.40 3.69
N THR A 166 -7.95 4.79 4.79
CA THR A 166 -9.38 5.03 4.88
C THR A 166 -9.79 6.46 4.51
N ASN A 167 -8.83 7.37 4.39
CA ASN A 167 -9.10 8.72 3.89
C ASN A 167 -9.55 8.64 2.43
N HIS A 168 -10.63 9.33 2.10
CA HIS A 168 -11.24 9.36 0.77
C HIS A 168 -11.93 8.06 0.31
N LEU A 169 -12.02 7.02 1.16
CA LEU A 169 -12.84 5.85 0.89
C LEU A 169 -14.25 6.03 1.46
N ASP A 170 -15.27 5.63 0.68
CA ASP A 170 -16.63 5.43 1.18
C ASP A 170 -16.72 4.18 2.08
N MET A 171 -17.86 3.99 2.75
CA MET A 171 -18.03 2.87 3.70
C MET A 171 -17.83 1.53 3.04
N ASP A 172 -18.40 1.32 1.85
CA ASP A 172 -18.34 0.02 1.16
C ASP A 172 -16.92 -0.30 0.69
N SER A 173 -16.12 0.73 0.33
CA SER A 173 -14.70 0.56 0.00
C SER A 173 -13.84 0.25 1.22
N LYS A 174 -14.21 0.79 2.40
CA LYS A 174 -13.57 0.45 3.67
C LYS A 174 -13.84 -1.01 4.03
N ASP A 175 -15.09 -1.46 3.92
CA ASP A 175 -15.47 -2.85 4.17
C ASP A 175 -14.70 -3.80 3.23
N THR A 176 -14.59 -3.44 1.93
CA THR A 176 -13.80 -4.21 0.96
C THR A 176 -12.32 -4.29 1.33
N LEU A 177 -11.74 -3.19 1.83
CA LEU A 177 -10.36 -3.17 2.32
C LEU A 177 -10.20 -4.06 3.55
N GLU A 178 -11.09 -3.95 4.52
CA GLU A 178 -11.06 -4.75 5.74
C GLU A 178 -11.16 -6.24 5.41
N GLU A 179 -12.09 -6.65 4.54
CA GLU A 179 -12.22 -8.04 4.08
C GLU A 179 -10.95 -8.57 3.38
N ALA A 180 -10.26 -7.71 2.64
CA ALA A 180 -9.03 -8.10 1.94
C ALA A 180 -7.82 -8.25 2.87
N LEU A 181 -7.85 -7.61 4.06
CA LEU A 181 -6.77 -7.61 5.05
C LEU A 181 -6.93 -8.70 6.14
N ILE A 182 -8.07 -9.37 6.22
CA ILE A 182 -8.35 -10.46 7.17
C ILE A 182 -7.86 -11.80 6.62
#